data_c3b07c72dd4d2ebd61ce03534406aec3
#
_entry.id   c3b07c72dd4d2ebd61ce03534406aec3
#
_cell.length_a   1.000
_cell.length_b   1.000
_cell.length_c   1.000
_cell.angle_alpha   90.00
_cell.angle_beta   90.00
_cell.angle_gamma   90.00
#
_symmetry.space_group_name_H-M   'P 1'
#
loop_
_entity.id
_entity.type
_entity.pdbx_description
1 polymer ?
#
loop_
_entity_poly.entity_id
_entity_poly.type
_entity_poly.pdbx_seq_one_letter_code
_entity_poly.pdbx_strand_id
1 'polypeptide(L)'
;MPKDMNYYLDTYQKVVNQGDLQVAYIEIMNYFTKLHNSIPSMFTVSEITPGFMDYSYFSIHDAFLYDRYLKFIIALNHHTLGIELWLVSQNEKVKHAYNVLLADSEWHDKCLHNPAFGMIEVSIVDRIQPDNADEQMPRILETIQQYTSRIESFLYADEIRFPITSTKDFKEAE
;
A
#
# COMPACT_ATOMS: atom_id res chain seq x y z
N MET A 1 -6.38 -7.69 34.02
CA MET A 1 -7.18 -8.86 33.61
C MET A 1 -7.65 -8.66 32.18
N PRO A 2 -7.61 -9.66 31.31
CA PRO A 2 -8.23 -9.54 30.01
C PRO A 2 -9.74 -9.31 30.22
N LYS A 3 -10.29 -8.37 29.44
CA LYS A 3 -11.74 -8.09 29.45
C LYS A 3 -12.45 -9.28 28.80
N ASP A 4 -13.67 -9.60 29.28
CA ASP A 4 -14.46 -10.69 28.70
C ASP A 4 -15.08 -10.29 27.34
N MET A 5 -15.64 -11.24 26.62
CA MET A 5 -16.22 -11.00 25.30
C MET A 5 -17.43 -10.04 25.37
N ASN A 6 -18.23 -10.11 26.45
CA ASN A 6 -19.39 -9.23 26.62
C ASN A 6 -18.97 -7.77 26.69
N TYR A 7 -17.87 -7.46 27.39
CA TYR A 7 -17.31 -6.10 27.40
C TYR A 7 -17.00 -5.57 25.99
N TYR A 8 -16.42 -6.40 25.12
CA TYR A 8 -16.12 -5.98 23.75
C TYR A 8 -17.38 -5.80 22.91
N LEU A 9 -18.36 -6.67 23.05
CA LEU A 9 -19.65 -6.56 22.36
C LEU A 9 -20.42 -5.30 22.79
N ASP A 10 -20.46 -5.02 24.09
CA ASP A 10 -21.11 -3.82 24.63
C ASP A 10 -20.41 -2.55 24.17
N THR A 11 -19.07 -2.56 24.12
CA THR A 11 -18.27 -1.45 23.61
C THR A 11 -18.56 -1.20 22.14
N TYR A 12 -18.56 -2.25 21.31
CA TYR A 12 -18.90 -2.17 19.89
C TYR A 12 -20.30 -1.58 19.70
N GLN A 13 -21.30 -2.15 20.37
CA GLN A 13 -22.70 -1.70 20.26
C GLN A 13 -22.85 -0.23 20.67
N LYS A 14 -22.18 0.19 21.75
CA LYS A 14 -22.20 1.57 22.22
C LYS A 14 -21.65 2.53 21.17
N VAL A 15 -20.49 2.21 20.58
CA VAL A 15 -19.84 3.07 19.59
C VAL A 15 -20.67 3.14 18.31
N VAL A 16 -21.17 2.02 17.83
CA VAL A 16 -22.03 1.96 16.63
C VAL A 16 -23.32 2.76 16.82
N ASN A 17 -23.95 2.68 18.01
CA ASN A 17 -25.20 3.39 18.29
C ASN A 17 -25.02 4.92 18.43
N GLN A 18 -23.81 5.43 18.62
CA GLN A 18 -23.52 6.87 18.61
C GLN A 18 -23.64 7.46 17.19
N GLY A 19 -23.40 6.66 16.15
CA GLY A 19 -23.50 7.08 14.74
C GLY A 19 -22.26 7.78 14.18
N ASP A 20 -21.43 8.39 15.02
CA ASP A 20 -20.26 9.18 14.59
C ASP A 20 -19.22 8.32 13.85
N LEU A 21 -19.06 7.05 14.26
CA LEU A 21 -18.14 6.12 13.61
C LEU A 21 -18.51 5.86 12.15
N GLN A 22 -19.80 5.67 11.87
CA GLN A 22 -20.29 5.43 10.51
C GLN A 22 -20.08 6.65 9.63
N VAL A 23 -20.39 7.85 10.14
CA VAL A 23 -20.15 9.11 9.40
C VAL A 23 -18.66 9.28 9.11
N ALA A 24 -17.81 9.13 10.13
CA ALA A 24 -16.36 9.24 9.95
C ALA A 24 -15.83 8.21 8.92
N TYR A 25 -16.29 6.95 9.01
CA TYR A 25 -15.85 5.90 8.09
C TYR A 25 -16.27 6.19 6.63
N ILE A 26 -17.50 6.67 6.42
CA ILE A 26 -17.99 7.05 5.10
C ILE A 26 -17.12 8.18 4.51
N GLU A 27 -16.82 9.22 5.28
CA GLU A 27 -15.99 10.34 4.81
C GLU A 27 -14.55 9.92 4.49
N ILE A 28 -13.96 9.06 5.33
CA ILE A 28 -12.64 8.49 5.09
C ILE A 28 -12.63 7.66 3.79
N MET A 29 -13.63 6.81 3.59
CA MET A 29 -13.72 5.96 2.40
C MET A 29 -14.07 6.76 1.13
N ASN A 30 -14.86 7.83 1.23
CA ASN A 30 -15.11 8.76 0.14
C ASN A 30 -13.80 9.45 -0.31
N TYR A 31 -13.01 9.92 0.66
CA TYR A 31 -11.69 10.48 0.37
C TYR A 31 -10.78 9.47 -0.32
N PHE A 32 -10.72 8.24 0.19
CA PHE A 32 -9.88 7.18 -0.38
C PHE A 32 -10.36 6.75 -1.78
N THR A 33 -11.68 6.71 -2.00
CA THR A 33 -12.27 6.46 -3.33
C THR A 33 -11.91 7.58 -4.32
N LYS A 34 -11.89 8.84 -3.87
CA LYS A 34 -11.43 9.95 -4.70
C LYS A 34 -9.97 9.79 -5.12
N LEU A 35 -9.09 9.39 -4.19
CA LEU A 35 -7.70 9.07 -4.51
C LEU A 35 -7.60 7.93 -5.52
N HIS A 36 -8.30 6.82 -5.30
CA HIS A 36 -8.35 5.68 -6.20
C HIS A 36 -8.73 6.08 -7.64
N ASN A 37 -9.79 6.88 -7.79
CA ASN A 37 -10.28 7.34 -9.09
C ASN A 37 -9.35 8.37 -9.76
N SER A 38 -8.40 8.94 -9.02
CA SER A 38 -7.45 9.94 -9.51
C SER A 38 -6.10 9.34 -9.92
N ILE A 39 -5.90 8.04 -9.73
CA ILE A 39 -4.66 7.35 -10.14
C ILE A 39 -4.51 7.42 -11.68
N PRO A 40 -3.32 7.81 -12.19
CA PRO A 40 -3.08 7.92 -13.63
C PRO A 40 -3.36 6.62 -14.40
N SER A 41 -3.93 6.74 -15.59
CA SER A 41 -4.34 5.62 -16.45
C SER A 41 -3.18 4.75 -16.99
N MET A 42 -1.93 5.15 -16.75
CA MET A 42 -0.77 4.30 -17.03
C MET A 42 -0.69 3.08 -16.12
N PHE A 43 -1.32 3.14 -14.94
CA PHE A 43 -1.41 2.01 -14.02
C PHE A 43 -2.70 1.23 -14.20
N THR A 44 -2.61 -0.08 -14.09
CA THR A 44 -3.75 -0.94 -13.82
C THR A 44 -4.06 -0.87 -12.33
N VAL A 45 -5.29 -0.56 -11.97
CA VAL A 45 -5.74 -0.32 -10.59
C VAL A 45 -6.73 -1.41 -10.18
N SER A 46 -6.54 -2.03 -9.01
CA SER A 46 -7.49 -3.01 -8.47
C SER A 46 -8.65 -2.31 -7.75
N GLU A 47 -9.72 -3.05 -7.48
CA GLU A 47 -10.78 -2.61 -6.57
C GLU A 47 -10.23 -2.29 -5.17
N ILE A 48 -10.92 -1.40 -4.44
CA ILE A 48 -10.60 -1.11 -3.04
C ILE A 48 -10.99 -2.28 -2.15
N THR A 49 -10.06 -2.76 -1.36
CA THR A 49 -10.30 -3.72 -0.27
C THR A 49 -10.44 -2.92 1.04
N PRO A 50 -11.62 -2.91 1.68
CA PRO A 50 -11.89 -2.03 2.82
C PRO A 50 -11.23 -2.46 4.14
N GLY A 51 -10.70 -3.69 4.25
CA GLY A 51 -10.04 -4.19 5.47
C GLY A 51 -10.95 -4.30 6.70
N PHE A 52 -10.32 -4.45 7.89
CA PHE A 52 -11.01 -4.61 9.18
C PHE A 52 -10.73 -3.44 10.14
N MET A 53 -10.82 -2.19 9.66
CA MET A 53 -10.50 -0.98 10.43
C MET A 53 -9.01 -0.88 10.84
N ASP A 54 -8.15 -1.61 10.17
CA ASP A 54 -6.70 -1.54 10.23
C ASP A 54 -6.15 -0.80 9.00
N TYR A 55 -6.27 -1.41 7.83
CA TYR A 55 -5.91 -0.83 6.54
C TYR A 55 -7.03 -1.05 5.51
N SER A 56 -7.36 0.01 4.76
CA SER A 56 -8.06 -0.12 3.49
C SER A 56 -7.04 0.09 2.39
N TYR A 57 -7.09 -0.69 1.31
CA TYR A 57 -6.04 -0.62 0.29
C TYR A 57 -6.55 -0.97 -1.11
N PHE A 58 -5.79 -0.54 -2.10
CA PHE A 58 -5.87 -1.03 -3.48
C PHE A 58 -4.46 -1.17 -4.05
N SER A 59 -4.31 -1.99 -5.09
CA SER A 59 -3.03 -2.17 -5.75
C SER A 59 -2.98 -1.46 -7.09
N ILE A 60 -1.77 -1.01 -7.46
CA ILE A 60 -1.46 -0.47 -8.78
C ILE A 60 -0.22 -1.17 -9.34
N HIS A 61 -0.20 -1.38 -10.65
CA HIS A 61 0.97 -1.85 -11.38
C HIS A 61 0.90 -1.37 -12.82
N ASP A 62 2.05 -1.26 -13.42
CA ASP A 62 2.25 -1.11 -14.86
C ASP A 62 2.81 -2.40 -15.47
N ALA A 63 3.17 -2.39 -16.74
CA ALA A 63 3.76 -3.54 -17.42
C ALA A 63 5.13 -3.94 -16.82
N PHE A 64 5.95 -2.95 -16.41
CA PHE A 64 7.27 -3.19 -15.83
C PHE A 64 7.18 -4.00 -14.54
N LEU A 65 6.29 -3.60 -13.62
CA LEU A 65 6.06 -4.29 -12.35
C LEU A 65 5.38 -5.64 -12.54
N TYR A 66 4.38 -5.71 -13.45
CA TYR A 66 3.64 -6.93 -13.73
C TYR A 66 4.57 -8.07 -14.20
N ASP A 67 5.48 -7.77 -15.14
CA ASP A 67 6.43 -8.74 -15.66
C ASP A 67 7.42 -9.27 -14.60
N ARG A 68 7.55 -8.54 -13.47
CA ARG A 68 8.44 -8.87 -12.35
C ARG A 68 7.72 -9.46 -11.14
N TYR A 69 6.43 -9.74 -11.27
CA TYR A 69 5.58 -10.19 -10.14
C TYR A 69 5.60 -9.22 -8.95
N LEU A 70 5.67 -7.92 -9.26
CA LEU A 70 5.63 -6.83 -8.31
C LEU A 70 4.36 -6.01 -8.49
N LYS A 71 3.97 -5.30 -7.46
CA LYS A 71 2.96 -4.26 -7.50
C LYS A 71 3.17 -3.27 -6.36
N PHE A 72 2.62 -2.07 -6.51
CA PHE A 72 2.45 -1.17 -5.39
C PHE A 72 1.09 -1.38 -4.74
N ILE A 73 1.05 -1.23 -3.43
CA ILE A 73 -0.19 -1.09 -2.66
C ILE A 73 -0.25 0.35 -2.17
N ILE A 74 -1.37 1.02 -2.38
CA ILE A 74 -1.71 2.27 -1.74
C ILE A 74 -2.64 1.92 -0.59
N ALA A 75 -2.17 2.17 0.64
CA ALA A 75 -2.84 1.79 1.87
C ALA A 75 -3.26 3.02 2.67
N LEU A 76 -4.50 3.06 3.09
CA LEU A 76 -5.02 3.97 4.10
C LEU A 76 -4.92 3.27 5.46
N ASN A 77 -4.09 3.80 6.33
CA ASN A 77 -3.93 3.33 7.69
C ASN A 77 -5.01 3.96 8.60
N HIS A 78 -5.94 3.18 9.10
CA HIS A 78 -7.05 3.68 9.94
C HIS A 78 -6.60 4.14 11.34
N HIS A 79 -5.43 3.72 11.82
CA HIS A 79 -4.92 4.16 13.12
C HIS A 79 -4.34 5.58 13.07
N THR A 80 -3.64 5.92 11.99
CA THR A 80 -3.00 7.23 11.79
C THR A 80 -3.83 8.16 10.92
N LEU A 81 -4.73 7.60 10.09
CA LEU A 81 -5.40 8.22 8.95
C LEU A 81 -4.40 8.71 7.90
N GLY A 82 -3.23 8.08 7.82
CA GLY A 82 -2.20 8.32 6.81
C GLY A 82 -2.40 7.49 5.55
N ILE A 83 -1.74 7.92 4.48
CA ILE A 83 -1.62 7.13 3.24
C ILE A 83 -0.18 6.65 3.13
N GLU A 84 -0.03 5.38 2.85
CA GLU A 84 1.25 4.69 2.68
C GLU A 84 1.33 4.09 1.29
N LEU A 85 2.54 4.01 0.73
CA LEU A 85 2.84 3.28 -0.50
C LEU A 85 3.76 2.12 -0.15
N TRP A 86 3.36 0.91 -0.51
CA TRP A 86 4.15 -0.29 -0.29
C TRP A 86 4.53 -0.93 -1.61
N LEU A 87 5.80 -1.28 -1.80
CA LEU A 87 6.19 -2.22 -2.83
C LEU A 87 6.02 -3.63 -2.29
N VAL A 88 5.29 -4.48 -3.01
CA VAL A 88 5.04 -5.86 -2.60
C VAL A 88 5.33 -6.83 -3.73
N SER A 89 5.79 -8.01 -3.37
CA SER A 89 5.92 -9.14 -4.28
C SER A 89 4.64 -9.99 -4.32
N GLN A 90 4.45 -10.75 -5.38
CA GLN A 90 3.33 -11.69 -5.49
C GLN A 90 3.64 -13.06 -4.86
N ASN A 91 4.91 -13.35 -4.57
CA ASN A 91 5.31 -14.61 -3.93
C ASN A 91 6.66 -14.48 -3.17
N GLU A 92 6.95 -15.46 -2.31
CA GLU A 92 8.15 -15.48 -1.46
C GLU A 92 9.47 -15.56 -2.25
N LYS A 93 9.51 -16.23 -3.41
CA LYS A 93 10.74 -16.32 -4.21
C LYS A 93 11.14 -14.95 -4.75
N VAL A 94 10.16 -14.21 -5.29
CA VAL A 94 10.37 -12.84 -5.76
C VAL A 94 10.79 -11.94 -4.60
N LYS A 95 10.09 -12.02 -3.46
CA LYS A 95 10.45 -11.26 -2.26
C LYS A 95 11.91 -11.49 -1.86
N HIS A 96 12.32 -12.75 -1.79
CA HIS A 96 13.71 -13.08 -1.39
C HIS A 96 14.74 -12.50 -2.36
N ALA A 97 14.51 -12.62 -3.68
CA ALA A 97 15.43 -12.10 -4.68
C ALA A 97 15.59 -10.57 -4.56
N TYR A 98 14.48 -9.83 -4.41
CA TYR A 98 14.55 -8.37 -4.28
C TYR A 98 15.03 -7.90 -2.91
N ASN A 99 14.77 -8.63 -1.82
CA ASN A 99 15.30 -8.28 -0.50
C ASN A 99 16.84 -8.27 -0.46
N VAL A 100 17.50 -9.16 -1.22
CA VAL A 100 18.96 -9.12 -1.37
C VAL A 100 19.42 -7.82 -2.02
N LEU A 101 18.72 -7.35 -3.05
CA LEU A 101 19.03 -6.08 -3.72
C LEU A 101 18.77 -4.87 -2.82
N LEU A 102 17.70 -4.92 -2.03
CA LEU A 102 17.29 -3.83 -1.14
C LEU A 102 18.20 -3.69 0.08
N ALA A 103 18.83 -4.76 0.53
CA ALA A 103 19.62 -4.80 1.77
C ALA A 103 20.76 -3.77 1.80
N ASP A 104 21.41 -3.53 0.64
CA ASP A 104 22.53 -2.59 0.50
C ASP A 104 22.17 -1.33 -0.29
N SER A 105 20.89 -0.99 -0.35
CA SER A 105 20.37 0.13 -1.13
C SER A 105 19.95 1.33 -0.26
N GLU A 106 19.63 2.45 -0.93
CA GLU A 106 18.99 3.61 -0.28
C GLU A 106 17.62 3.29 0.35
N TRP A 107 17.02 2.15 0.00
CA TRP A 107 15.73 1.69 0.50
C TRP A 107 15.84 0.82 1.76
N HIS A 108 17.04 0.51 2.23
CA HIS A 108 17.26 -0.35 3.39
C HIS A 108 16.43 0.06 4.62
N ASP A 109 16.46 1.35 4.97
CA ASP A 109 15.73 1.90 6.13
C ASP A 109 14.20 1.95 5.92
N LYS A 110 13.74 1.68 4.70
CA LYS A 110 12.33 1.61 4.32
C LYS A 110 11.84 0.18 4.10
N CYS A 111 12.71 -0.81 4.34
CA CYS A 111 12.34 -2.21 4.20
C CYS A 111 11.35 -2.62 5.27
N LEU A 112 10.24 -3.22 4.84
CA LEU A 112 9.26 -3.84 5.72
C LEU A 112 9.79 -5.16 6.27
N HIS A 113 9.85 -5.27 7.57
CA HIS A 113 10.18 -6.53 8.24
C HIS A 113 8.97 -7.46 8.38
N ASN A 114 7.77 -6.94 8.19
CA ASN A 114 6.48 -7.66 8.17
C ASN A 114 5.42 -6.73 7.57
N PRO A 115 4.61 -7.07 6.62
CA PRO A 115 3.84 -8.29 6.37
C PRO A 115 4.48 -9.22 5.33
N ALA A 116 3.86 -10.40 5.12
CA ALA A 116 4.40 -11.53 4.39
C ALA A 116 5.03 -11.20 3.02
N PHE A 117 4.48 -10.25 2.26
CA PHE A 117 4.94 -9.92 0.90
C PHE A 117 5.46 -8.48 0.74
N GLY A 118 5.46 -7.67 1.81
CA GLY A 118 5.96 -6.30 1.78
C GLY A 118 7.49 -6.25 1.68
N MET A 119 8.01 -5.29 0.90
CA MET A 119 9.43 -5.07 0.70
C MET A 119 9.85 -3.65 1.06
N ILE A 120 9.12 -2.64 0.56
CA ILE A 120 9.36 -1.22 0.86
C ILE A 120 8.06 -0.62 1.37
N GLU A 121 8.17 0.28 2.37
CA GLU A 121 7.08 1.11 2.85
C GLU A 121 7.53 2.56 2.92
N VAL A 122 6.73 3.47 2.36
CA VAL A 122 6.94 4.90 2.47
C VAL A 122 5.64 5.61 2.85
N SER A 123 5.71 6.56 3.79
CA SER A 123 4.59 7.45 4.08
C SER A 123 4.42 8.45 2.93
N ILE A 124 3.19 8.58 2.42
CA ILE A 124 2.81 9.55 1.40
C ILE A 124 2.24 10.80 2.07
N VAL A 125 1.38 10.62 3.05
CA VAL A 125 0.87 11.69 3.90
C VAL A 125 0.55 11.12 5.28
N ASP A 126 0.93 11.85 6.32
CA ASP A 126 0.78 11.39 7.70
C ASP A 126 -0.69 11.38 8.15
N ARG A 127 -1.51 12.26 7.57
CA ARG A 127 -2.94 12.33 7.86
C ARG A 127 -3.73 12.94 6.70
N ILE A 128 -4.81 12.27 6.29
CA ILE A 128 -5.76 12.81 5.31
C ILE A 128 -6.54 13.98 5.90
N GLN A 129 -6.97 14.89 5.03
CA GLN A 129 -7.77 16.06 5.35
C GLN A 129 -9.02 16.08 4.45
N PRO A 130 -10.10 15.38 4.81
CA PRO A 130 -11.30 15.28 3.97
C PRO A 130 -11.89 16.65 3.59
N ASP A 131 -11.92 17.60 4.55
CA ASP A 131 -12.41 18.96 4.31
C ASP A 131 -11.53 19.77 3.34
N ASN A 132 -10.29 19.35 3.11
CA ASN A 132 -9.29 20.01 2.28
C ASN A 132 -8.79 19.10 1.13
N ALA A 133 -9.64 18.16 0.71
CA ALA A 133 -9.29 17.13 -0.26
C ALA A 133 -8.77 17.71 -1.59
N ASP A 134 -9.36 18.81 -2.08
CA ASP A 134 -9.00 19.42 -3.36
C ASP A 134 -7.58 20.02 -3.35
N GLU A 135 -7.09 20.48 -2.21
CA GLU A 135 -5.73 20.98 -2.07
C GLU A 135 -4.73 19.86 -1.76
N GLN A 136 -5.15 18.85 -1.01
CA GLN A 136 -4.26 17.77 -0.59
C GLN A 136 -4.05 16.73 -1.70
N MET A 137 -5.08 16.42 -2.47
CA MET A 137 -5.05 15.34 -3.47
C MET A 137 -3.96 15.50 -4.53
N PRO A 138 -3.73 16.67 -5.14
CA PRO A 138 -2.64 16.83 -6.11
C PRO A 138 -1.25 16.55 -5.52
N ARG A 139 -1.01 16.93 -4.27
CA ARG A 139 0.26 16.68 -3.57
C ARG A 139 0.47 15.20 -3.28
N ILE A 140 -0.61 14.50 -2.88
CA ILE A 140 -0.58 13.05 -2.67
C ILE A 140 -0.22 12.33 -3.97
N LEU A 141 -0.89 12.68 -5.08
CA LEU A 141 -0.64 12.08 -6.39
C LEU A 141 0.79 12.35 -6.88
N GLU A 142 1.29 13.57 -6.72
CA GLU A 142 2.67 13.92 -7.04
C GLU A 142 3.66 13.10 -6.22
N THR A 143 3.43 12.96 -4.91
CA THR A 143 4.29 12.17 -4.02
C THR A 143 4.28 10.69 -4.39
N ILE A 144 3.11 10.12 -4.69
CA ILE A 144 2.98 8.74 -5.20
C ILE A 144 3.80 8.59 -6.48
N GLN A 145 3.65 9.50 -7.44
CA GLN A 145 4.39 9.44 -8.71
C GLN A 145 5.91 9.55 -8.50
N GLN A 146 6.36 10.41 -7.60
CA GLN A 146 7.79 10.53 -7.29
C GLN A 146 8.35 9.24 -6.71
N TYR A 147 7.67 8.62 -5.74
CA TYR A 147 8.15 7.38 -5.12
C TYR A 147 8.07 6.19 -6.08
N THR A 148 6.97 6.02 -6.83
CA THR A 148 6.85 4.94 -7.80
C THR A 148 7.96 5.03 -8.85
N SER A 149 8.19 6.21 -9.43
CA SER A 149 9.27 6.42 -10.42
C SER A 149 10.68 6.19 -9.85
N ARG A 150 10.94 6.60 -8.60
CA ARG A 150 12.25 6.35 -7.95
C ARG A 150 12.48 4.87 -7.71
N ILE A 151 11.48 4.17 -7.19
CA ILE A 151 11.56 2.72 -6.91
C ILE A 151 11.74 1.94 -8.22
N GLU A 152 10.95 2.25 -9.26
CA GLU A 152 11.09 1.61 -10.57
C GLU A 152 12.45 1.87 -11.20
N SER A 153 12.96 3.11 -11.13
CA SER A 153 14.29 3.46 -11.65
C SER A 153 15.39 2.67 -10.92
N PHE A 154 15.27 2.50 -9.61
CA PHE A 154 16.19 1.69 -8.82
C PHE A 154 16.14 0.22 -9.26
N LEU A 155 14.95 -0.36 -9.35
CA LEU A 155 14.76 -1.75 -9.76
C LEU A 155 15.30 -2.00 -11.18
N TYR A 156 15.11 -1.06 -12.11
CA TYR A 156 15.61 -1.13 -13.45
C TYR A 156 17.15 -1.07 -13.52
N ALA A 157 17.76 -0.18 -12.73
CA ALA A 157 19.22 -0.05 -12.70
C ALA A 157 19.92 -1.29 -12.13
N ASP A 158 19.32 -1.92 -11.11
CA ASP A 158 19.87 -3.13 -10.51
C ASP A 158 19.63 -4.38 -11.36
N GLU A 159 18.55 -4.44 -12.13
CA GLU A 159 18.33 -5.52 -13.11
C GLU A 159 19.42 -5.56 -14.20
N ILE A 160 19.95 -4.39 -14.59
CA ILE A 160 21.10 -4.31 -15.51
C ILE A 160 22.36 -4.87 -14.86
N ARG A 161 22.53 -4.67 -13.55
CA ARG A 161 23.71 -5.16 -12.79
C ARG A 161 23.59 -6.64 -12.46
N PHE A 162 22.40 -7.08 -12.11
CA PHE A 162 22.09 -8.44 -11.66
C PHE A 162 20.83 -8.93 -12.39
N PRO A 163 20.96 -9.34 -13.68
CA PRO A 163 19.80 -9.83 -14.41
C PRO A 163 19.17 -10.97 -13.60
N ILE A 164 17.96 -10.75 -13.08
CA ILE A 164 17.15 -11.81 -12.49
C ILE A 164 16.84 -12.75 -13.65
N THR A 165 17.62 -13.82 -13.73
CA THR A 165 17.59 -14.78 -14.84
C THR A 165 16.20 -15.41 -14.89
N SER A 166 15.48 -14.96 -15.91
CA SER A 166 14.26 -15.51 -16.46
C SER A 166 13.03 -15.59 -15.53
N THR A 167 12.02 -14.82 -15.89
CA THR A 167 10.62 -14.99 -15.48
C THR A 167 10.09 -16.44 -15.60
N LYS A 168 10.82 -17.36 -16.26
CA LYS A 168 10.49 -18.78 -16.34
C LYS A 168 10.65 -19.51 -15.01
N ASP A 169 11.60 -19.09 -14.16
CA ASP A 169 11.83 -19.72 -12.85
C ASP A 169 10.73 -19.42 -11.83
N PHE A 170 9.87 -18.44 -12.12
CA PHE A 170 8.78 -18.03 -11.22
C PHE A 170 7.41 -18.63 -11.61
N LYS A 171 7.26 -19.17 -12.85
CA LYS A 171 6.00 -19.74 -13.35
C LYS A 171 5.71 -21.18 -12.90
N GLU A 172 6.67 -21.90 -12.34
CA GLU A 172 6.52 -23.32 -11.98
C GLU A 172 6.04 -23.58 -10.54
N ALA A 173 5.38 -22.61 -9.91
CA ALA A 173 4.91 -22.73 -8.52
C ALA A 173 3.41 -22.38 -8.35
N GLU A 174 2.56 -22.77 -9.34
CA GLU A 174 1.11 -22.90 -9.16
C GLU A 174 0.72 -24.35 -8.86
#